data_a1f0be33fcdae12780527a5c24b457a1
#
_entry.id   a1f0be33fcdae12780527a5c24b457a1
#
_cell.length_a   1.000
_cell.length_b   1.000
_cell.length_c   1.000
_cell.angle_alpha   90.00
_cell.angle_beta   90.00
_cell.angle_gamma   90.00
#
_symmetry.space_group_name_H-M   'P 1'
#
loop_
_entity.id
_entity.type
_entity.pdbx_description
1 polymer ?
#
loop_
_entity_poly.entity_id
_entity_poly.type
_entity_poly.pdbx_seq_one_letter_code
_entity_poly.pdbx_strand_id
1 'polypeptide(L)' 'DVKRETKRIRKLYGLKLPDSIIAATAVYLNCRLLTADQQFLRIPELDVISVIP' A
#
# COMPACT_ATOMS: atom_id res chain seq x y z
N ASP A 1 9.42 6.01 9.51
CA ASP A 1 8.21 6.81 9.53
C ASP A 1 7.44 6.67 8.22
N VAL A 2 6.22 7.22 8.16
CA VAL A 2 5.36 7.08 6.98
C VAL A 2 5.99 7.68 5.73
N LYS A 3 6.68 8.80 5.89
CA LYS A 3 7.32 9.48 4.75
C LYS A 3 8.39 8.59 4.10
N ARG A 4 9.20 7.95 4.93
CA ARG A 4 10.25 7.04 4.45
C ARG A 4 9.62 5.81 3.78
N GLU A 5 8.60 5.25 4.39
CA GLU A 5 7.88 4.10 3.85
C GLU A 5 7.21 4.44 2.52
N THR A 6 6.66 5.65 2.38
CA THR A 6 6.06 6.10 1.14
C THR A 6 7.08 6.08 0.00
N LYS A 7 8.26 6.64 0.23
CA LYS A 7 9.32 6.65 -0.78
C LYS A 7 9.75 5.25 -1.16
N ARG A 8 9.94 4.38 -0.18
CA ARG A 8 10.37 3.00 -0.41
C ARG A 8 9.34 2.24 -1.24
N ILE A 9 8.08 2.31 -0.87
CA ILE A 9 7.01 1.59 -1.54
C ILE A 9 6.79 2.13 -2.95
N ARG A 10 6.84 3.44 -3.12
CA ARG A 10 6.69 4.04 -4.43
C ARG A 10 7.79 3.57 -5.38
N LYS A 11 9.03 3.52 -4.89
CA LYS A 11 10.17 3.11 -5.70
C LYS A 11 10.12 1.62 -6.04
N LEU A 12 9.77 0.78 -5.06
CA LEU A 12 9.76 -0.66 -5.24
C LEU A 12 8.64 -1.15 -6.15
N TYR A 13 7.47 -0.55 -6.05
CA TYR A 13 6.28 -1.07 -6.72
C TYR A 13 5.75 -0.16 -7.82
N GLY A 14 6.38 0.99 -8.04
CA GLY A 14 6.00 1.88 -9.12
C GLY A 14 4.63 2.53 -8.94
N LEU A 15 4.18 2.69 -7.71
CA LEU A 15 2.88 3.28 -7.44
C LEU A 15 2.89 4.79 -7.61
N LYS A 16 1.73 5.36 -7.93
CA LYS A 16 1.56 6.81 -7.90
C LYS A 16 1.64 7.30 -6.46
N LEU A 17 1.95 8.59 -6.29
CA LEU A 17 2.16 9.13 -4.96
C LEU A 17 0.97 8.94 -4.01
N PRO A 18 -0.28 9.24 -4.41
CA PRO A 18 -1.41 9.03 -3.49
C PRO A 18 -1.55 7.58 -3.05
N ASP A 19 -1.36 6.63 -3.97
CA ASP A 19 -1.45 5.20 -3.66
C ASP A 19 -0.32 4.77 -2.75
N SER A 20 0.88 5.33 -2.96
CA SER A 20 2.04 5.03 -2.12
C SER A 20 1.82 5.48 -0.69
N ILE A 21 1.18 6.63 -0.50
CA ILE A 21 0.87 7.16 0.82
C ILE A 21 -0.12 6.24 1.55
N ILE A 22 -1.15 5.78 0.83
CA ILE A 22 -2.13 4.85 1.40
C ILE A 22 -1.46 3.56 1.84
N ALA A 23 -0.66 2.96 0.96
CA ALA A 23 0.02 1.71 1.26
C ALA A 23 1.00 1.86 2.41
N ALA A 24 1.79 2.94 2.40
CA ALA A 24 2.79 3.18 3.44
C ALA A 24 2.14 3.41 4.80
N THR A 25 1.03 4.11 4.83
CA THR A 25 0.31 4.34 6.07
C THR A 25 -0.22 3.04 6.65
N ALA A 26 -0.79 2.18 5.81
CA ALA A 26 -1.30 0.89 6.26
C ALA A 26 -0.17 0.00 6.79
N VAL A 27 0.97 -0.02 6.11
CA VAL A 27 2.13 -0.79 6.57
C VAL A 27 2.66 -0.25 7.88
N TYR A 28 2.81 1.06 7.98
CA TYR A 28 3.34 1.71 9.17
C TYR A 28 2.47 1.44 10.40
N LEU A 29 1.14 1.50 10.22
CA LEU A 29 0.19 1.30 11.31
C LEU A 29 -0.17 -0.17 11.52
N ASN A 30 0.36 -1.04 10.68
CA ASN A 30 0.06 -2.47 10.71
C ASN A 30 -1.45 -2.70 10.60
N CYS A 31 -2.08 -1.97 9.69
CA CYS A 31 -3.52 -2.03 9.45
C CYS A 31 -3.82 -2.80 8.17
N ARG A 32 -5.02 -3.38 8.14
CA ARG A 32 -5.52 -4.02 6.95
C ARG A 32 -6.05 -2.98 5.97
N LEU A 33 -5.81 -3.16 4.68
CA LEU A 33 -6.30 -2.26 3.65
C LEU A 33 -7.43 -2.93 2.88
N LEU A 34 -8.60 -2.32 2.90
CA LEU A 34 -9.76 -2.78 2.15
C LEU A 34 -9.82 -1.98 0.85
N THR A 35 -9.68 -2.65 -0.29
CA THR A 35 -9.61 -1.96 -1.57
C THR A 35 -10.08 -2.85 -2.72
N ALA A 36 -10.63 -2.20 -3.76
CA ALA A 36 -10.95 -2.86 -5.01
C ALA A 36 -9.79 -2.79 -6.01
N ASP A 37 -8.74 -2.03 -5.70
CA ASP A 37 -7.60 -1.83 -6.58
C ASP A 37 -6.60 -2.97 -6.42
N GLN A 38 -6.45 -3.77 -7.46
CA GLN A 38 -5.61 -4.96 -7.42
C GLN A 38 -4.11 -4.67 -7.34
N GLN A 39 -3.67 -3.46 -7.65
CA GLN A 39 -2.25 -3.16 -7.59
C GLN A 39 -1.68 -3.27 -6.18
N PHE A 40 -2.51 -3.08 -5.15
CA PHE A 40 -2.08 -3.23 -3.77
C PHE A 40 -1.79 -4.69 -3.39
N LEU A 41 -2.34 -5.65 -4.12
CA LEU A 41 -2.07 -7.07 -3.87
C LEU A 41 -0.63 -7.47 -4.19
N ARG A 42 0.08 -6.64 -4.94
CA ARG A 42 1.48 -6.89 -5.31
C ARG A 42 2.46 -6.55 -4.19
N ILE A 43 1.98 -5.95 -3.12
CA ILE A 43 2.82 -5.52 -1.99
C ILE A 43 2.75 -6.57 -0.89
N PRO A 44 3.78 -7.43 -0.75
CA PRO A 44 3.69 -8.58 0.15
C PRO A 44 3.59 -8.22 1.62
N GLU A 45 4.14 -7.07 2.02
CA GLU A 45 4.09 -6.64 3.41
C GLU A 45 2.78 -5.96 3.80
N LEU A 46 1.88 -5.79 2.83
CA LEU A 46 0.59 -5.12 3.04
C LEU A 46 -0.51 -6.18 3.14
N ASP A 47 -1.27 -6.10 4.22
CA ASP A 47 -2.42 -7.00 4.42
C ASP A 47 -3.63 -6.40 3.72
N VAL A 48 -3.97 -6.95 2.55
CA VAL A 48 -5.01 -6.41 1.67
C VAL A 48 -6.22 -7.31 1.67
N ILE A 49 -7.40 -6.72 1.83
CA ILE A 49 -8.67 -7.40 1.59
C ILE A 49 -9.26 -6.83 0.30
N SER A 50 -9.35 -7.67 -0.72
CA SER A 50 -9.92 -7.27 -2.00
C SER A 50 -11.44 -7.31 -1.93
N VAL A 51 -12.08 -6.25 -2.41
CA VAL A 51 -13.55 -6.17 -2.48
C VAL A 51 -14.07 -6.35 -3.90
N ILE A 52 -13.29 -6.95 -4.76
CA ILE A 52 -13.69 -7.23 -6.13
C ILE A 52 -14.72 -8.34 -6.15
N PRO A 53 -15.86 -8.11 -6.81
CA PRO A 53 -16.91 -9.12 -6.94
C PRO A 53 -16.42 -10.35 -7.69
#